data_c41800e190aca6961eb9f27629278af5
#
_entry.id   c41800e190aca6961eb9f27629278af5
#
_cell.length_a   1.000
_cell.length_b   1.000
_cell.length_c   1.000
_cell.angle_alpha   90.00
_cell.angle_beta   90.00
_cell.angle_gamma   90.00
#
_symmetry.space_group_name_H-M   'P 1'
#
loop_
_entity.id
_entity.type
_entity.pdbx_description
1 polymer ?
#
loop_
_entity_poly.entity_id
_entity_poly.type
_entity_poly.pdbx_seq_one_letter_code
_entity_poly.pdbx_strand_id
1 'polypeptide(L)'
;SPTVKVHFDSKVSELPKKIHSHEMLSLAKTKSIDEAREFLGDKPYLAMCKMDGLTCSLRYENGHLVCAETRGDGFVGEDITHNAMVIRSIPKHINYKETLVVDGEIISTHRNFEQFSKDYKNPRNFAAGSIRLLDSTECETRGLDFVVWDVIEGFEEKEFLNEKLGEVERLGFTVVPYAMYTDFNEAVL
;
A
#
# COMPACT_ATOMS: atom_id res chain seq x y z
N SER A 1 -20.04 19.96 13.93
CA SER A 1 -19.38 19.90 12.62
C SER A 1 -20.14 18.92 11.74
N PRO A 2 -20.52 19.29 10.51
CA PRO A 2 -21.19 18.35 9.63
C PRO A 2 -20.24 17.18 9.31
N THR A 3 -20.66 15.97 9.65
CA THR A 3 -19.93 14.76 9.27
C THR A 3 -20.18 14.54 7.79
N VAL A 4 -19.17 14.75 6.98
CA VAL A 4 -19.24 14.42 5.55
C VAL A 4 -19.22 12.91 5.44
N LYS A 5 -20.38 12.33 5.12
CA LYS A 5 -20.45 10.91 4.74
C LYS A 5 -20.08 10.80 3.27
N VAL A 6 -18.94 10.21 3.00
CA VAL A 6 -18.55 9.86 1.64
C VAL A 6 -19.20 8.53 1.31
N HIS A 7 -20.11 8.53 0.32
CA HIS A 7 -20.71 7.31 -0.20
C HIS A 7 -19.94 6.86 -1.44
N PHE A 8 -19.57 5.59 -1.46
CA PHE A 8 -18.99 4.96 -2.63
C PHE A 8 -19.95 3.89 -3.15
N ASP A 9 -20.14 3.87 -4.45
CA ASP A 9 -20.91 2.82 -5.08
C ASP A 9 -20.18 1.48 -4.96
N SER A 10 -20.92 0.42 -4.64
CA SER A 10 -20.36 -0.94 -4.53
C SER A 10 -19.96 -1.53 -5.87
N LYS A 11 -20.50 -0.99 -6.95
CA LYS A 11 -20.24 -1.43 -8.31
C LYS A 11 -20.06 -0.25 -9.25
N VAL A 12 -19.02 -0.30 -10.06
CA VAL A 12 -18.74 0.70 -11.09
C VAL A 12 -18.81 0.06 -12.49
N SER A 13 -19.11 0.85 -13.52
CA SER A 13 -19.18 0.36 -14.89
C SER A 13 -17.80 0.07 -15.49
N GLU A 14 -16.80 0.85 -15.06
CA GLU A 14 -15.40 0.72 -15.46
C GLU A 14 -14.51 1.31 -14.35
N LEU A 15 -13.22 1.01 -14.41
CA LEU A 15 -12.24 1.62 -13.49
C LEU A 15 -11.77 2.96 -14.05
N PRO A 16 -12.07 4.08 -13.39
CA PRO A 16 -11.61 5.39 -13.81
C PRO A 16 -10.08 5.49 -13.77
N LYS A 17 -9.50 6.17 -14.73
CA LYS A 17 -8.08 6.54 -14.71
C LYS A 17 -7.88 7.79 -13.88
N LYS A 18 -6.79 7.80 -13.10
CA LYS A 18 -6.38 8.95 -12.29
C LYS A 18 -4.95 9.33 -12.56
N ILE A 19 -4.71 10.66 -12.56
CA ILE A 19 -3.34 11.19 -12.51
C ILE A 19 -2.94 11.20 -11.04
N HIS A 20 -1.81 10.54 -10.72
CA HIS A 20 -1.31 10.47 -9.35
C HIS A 20 -0.93 11.85 -8.82
N SER A 21 -1.14 12.08 -7.51
CA SER A 21 -0.71 13.28 -6.80
C SER A 21 0.82 13.35 -6.66
N HIS A 22 1.52 12.22 -6.81
CA HIS A 22 2.97 12.08 -6.77
C HIS A 22 3.38 10.94 -7.68
N GLU A 23 4.64 10.90 -8.10
CA GLU A 23 5.17 9.77 -8.84
C GLU A 23 5.34 8.58 -7.90
N MET A 24 4.70 7.47 -8.25
CA MET A 24 4.81 6.22 -7.50
C MET A 24 5.98 5.41 -8.02
N LEU A 25 7.09 5.44 -7.28
CA LEU A 25 8.33 4.79 -7.69
C LEU A 25 8.33 3.30 -7.31
N SER A 26 9.01 2.51 -8.13
CA SER A 26 9.36 1.14 -7.76
C SER A 26 10.56 1.16 -6.84
N LEU A 27 10.57 0.26 -5.86
CA LEU A 27 11.74 0.04 -5.02
C LEU A 27 12.91 -0.45 -5.89
N ALA A 28 14.09 0.12 -5.67
CA ALA A 28 15.29 -0.33 -6.35
C ALA A 28 15.59 -1.80 -5.98
N LYS A 29 15.95 -2.59 -6.99
CA LYS A 29 16.32 -3.99 -6.81
C LYS A 29 17.82 -4.12 -6.95
N THR A 30 18.46 -4.80 -6.00
CA THR A 30 19.81 -5.27 -6.18
C THR A 30 19.83 -6.79 -6.18
N LYS A 31 20.66 -7.37 -7.05
CA LYS A 31 20.83 -8.83 -7.17
C LYS A 31 22.09 -9.33 -6.46
N SER A 32 22.94 -8.43 -5.96
CA SER A 32 24.18 -8.80 -5.31
C SER A 32 24.36 -8.05 -3.98
N ILE A 33 24.99 -8.74 -3.04
CA ILE A 33 25.39 -8.18 -1.75
C ILE A 33 26.44 -7.07 -1.94
N ASP A 34 27.33 -7.24 -2.91
CA ASP A 34 28.39 -6.28 -3.19
C ASP A 34 27.82 -4.95 -3.72
N GLU A 35 26.84 -4.97 -4.63
CA GLU A 35 26.14 -3.78 -5.08
C GLU A 35 25.41 -3.07 -3.92
N ALA A 36 24.74 -3.84 -3.07
CA ALA A 36 24.05 -3.29 -1.91
C ALA A 36 25.02 -2.64 -0.93
N ARG A 37 26.17 -3.28 -0.68
CA ARG A 37 27.24 -2.75 0.19
C ARG A 37 27.84 -1.46 -0.36
N GLU A 38 28.09 -1.42 -1.67
CA GLU A 38 28.62 -0.22 -2.33
C GLU A 38 27.63 0.95 -2.25
N PHE A 39 26.35 0.69 -2.43
CA PHE A 39 25.30 1.70 -2.37
C PHE A 39 25.01 2.21 -0.95
N LEU A 40 24.89 1.30 0.02
CA LEU A 40 24.52 1.62 1.39
C LEU A 40 25.71 2.04 2.24
N GLY A 41 26.83 1.36 2.07
CA GLY A 41 28.05 1.60 2.84
C GLY A 41 27.80 1.51 4.35
N ASP A 42 28.28 2.49 5.09
CA ASP A 42 28.13 2.65 6.54
C ASP A 42 27.01 3.63 6.93
N LYS A 43 26.17 4.02 5.98
CA LYS A 43 25.01 4.90 6.23
C LYS A 43 23.89 4.11 6.92
N PRO A 44 23.19 4.74 7.86
CA PRO A 44 21.95 4.18 8.42
C PRO A 44 20.92 3.92 7.31
N TYR A 45 20.25 2.78 7.35
CA TYR A 45 19.23 2.43 6.37
C TYR A 45 18.10 1.63 7.00
N LEU A 46 16.97 1.61 6.31
CA LEU A 46 15.78 0.85 6.67
C LEU A 46 15.64 -0.32 5.70
N ALA A 47 15.73 -1.54 6.22
CA ALA A 47 15.45 -2.75 5.45
C ALA A 47 13.99 -3.14 5.58
N MET A 48 13.32 -3.40 4.47
CA MET A 48 11.92 -3.80 4.42
C MET A 48 11.76 -5.13 3.71
N CYS A 49 10.79 -5.93 4.17
CA CYS A 49 10.36 -7.09 3.40
C CYS A 49 9.74 -6.64 2.08
N LYS A 50 10.16 -7.26 0.99
CA LYS A 50 9.53 -7.04 -0.30
C LYS A 50 8.23 -7.83 -0.37
N MET A 51 7.12 -7.11 -0.50
CA MET A 51 5.80 -7.70 -0.69
C MET A 51 5.54 -7.91 -2.19
N ASP A 52 4.93 -9.04 -2.52
CA ASP A 52 4.59 -9.38 -3.91
C ASP A 52 3.10 -9.16 -4.16
N GLY A 53 2.78 -8.03 -4.77
CA GLY A 53 1.41 -7.62 -5.02
C GLY A 53 1.34 -6.47 -6.01
N LEU A 54 0.37 -5.60 -5.82
CA LEU A 54 0.14 -4.42 -6.64
C LEU A 54 0.29 -3.16 -5.79
N THR A 55 1.14 -2.24 -6.22
CA THR A 55 1.33 -0.96 -5.52
C THR A 55 0.08 -0.09 -5.62
N CYS A 56 -0.36 0.42 -4.47
CA CYS A 56 -1.54 1.26 -4.34
C CYS A 56 -1.26 2.43 -3.41
N SER A 57 -1.87 3.57 -3.71
CA SER A 57 -1.82 4.78 -2.88
C SER A 57 -3.19 5.04 -2.26
N LEU A 58 -3.23 5.35 -0.97
CA LEU A 58 -4.43 5.74 -0.25
C LEU A 58 -4.32 7.18 0.22
N ARG A 59 -5.39 7.96 0.01
CA ARG A 59 -5.49 9.33 0.49
C ARG A 59 -6.61 9.45 1.52
N TYR A 60 -6.27 10.05 2.66
CA TYR A 60 -7.21 10.38 3.73
C TYR A 60 -7.27 11.89 3.92
N GLU A 61 -8.46 12.40 4.16
CA GLU A 61 -8.69 13.79 4.52
C GLU A 61 -9.65 13.86 5.70
N ASN A 62 -9.30 14.65 6.69
CA ASN A 62 -10.09 14.81 7.92
C ASN A 62 -10.52 13.46 8.54
N GLY A 63 -9.61 12.48 8.53
CA GLY A 63 -9.84 11.16 9.12
C GLY A 63 -10.64 10.18 8.26
N HIS A 64 -10.94 10.52 7.01
CA HIS A 64 -11.73 9.66 6.11
C HIS A 64 -10.93 9.26 4.87
N LEU A 65 -11.07 7.99 4.45
CA LEU A 65 -10.56 7.53 3.16
C LEU A 65 -11.35 8.23 2.05
N VAL A 66 -10.65 8.98 1.19
CA VAL A 66 -11.27 9.70 0.08
C VAL A 66 -10.88 9.18 -1.29
N CYS A 67 -9.72 8.50 -1.39
CA CYS A 67 -9.25 7.97 -2.66
C CYS A 67 -8.30 6.80 -2.46
N ALA A 68 -8.42 5.80 -3.34
CA ALA A 68 -7.44 4.73 -3.50
C ALA A 68 -7.17 4.55 -5.00
N GLU A 69 -5.89 4.48 -5.37
CA GLU A 69 -5.48 4.36 -6.77
C GLU A 69 -4.32 3.37 -6.94
N THR A 70 -4.31 2.64 -8.05
CA THR A 70 -3.21 1.76 -8.41
C THR A 70 -2.04 2.56 -8.99
N ARG A 71 -0.83 1.98 -8.96
CA ARG A 71 0.36 2.65 -9.50
C ARG A 71 0.27 2.92 -11.01
N GLY A 72 -0.30 1.97 -11.79
CA GLY A 72 -0.32 2.07 -13.25
C GLY A 72 1.10 2.18 -13.82
N ASP A 73 1.36 3.22 -14.60
CA ASP A 73 2.67 3.54 -15.18
C ASP A 73 3.57 4.42 -14.30
N GLY A 74 3.12 4.74 -13.07
CA GLY A 74 3.79 5.64 -12.15
C GLY A 74 3.18 7.04 -12.11
N PHE A 75 2.52 7.50 -13.16
CA PHE A 75 1.88 8.81 -13.27
C PHE A 75 0.36 8.72 -13.39
N VAL A 76 -0.14 7.72 -14.10
CA VAL A 76 -1.57 7.46 -14.29
C VAL A 76 -1.90 6.05 -13.84
N GLY A 77 -2.84 5.92 -12.93
CA GLY A 77 -3.34 4.66 -12.45
C GLY A 77 -4.85 4.56 -12.60
N GLU A 78 -5.43 3.60 -11.89
CA GLU A 78 -6.87 3.38 -11.87
C GLU A 78 -7.41 3.66 -10.47
N ASP A 79 -8.58 4.30 -10.40
CA ASP A 79 -9.31 4.49 -9.15
C ASP A 79 -9.95 3.17 -8.72
N ILE A 80 -9.55 2.69 -7.54
CA ILE A 80 -10.08 1.45 -6.96
C ILE A 80 -10.71 1.72 -5.58
N THR A 81 -11.15 2.94 -5.35
CA THR A 81 -11.68 3.35 -4.04
C THR A 81 -12.82 2.46 -3.57
N HIS A 82 -13.74 2.08 -4.48
CA HIS A 82 -14.86 1.19 -4.14
C HIS A 82 -14.39 -0.16 -3.59
N ASN A 83 -13.29 -0.72 -4.09
CA ASN A 83 -12.73 -1.96 -3.60
C ASN A 83 -11.87 -1.77 -2.34
N ALA A 84 -11.19 -0.63 -2.21
CA ALA A 84 -10.46 -0.30 -0.98
C ALA A 84 -11.37 -0.28 0.25
N MET A 85 -12.63 0.12 0.07
CA MET A 85 -13.62 0.19 1.15
C MET A 85 -14.00 -1.19 1.73
N VAL A 86 -13.74 -2.28 1.02
CA VAL A 86 -14.08 -3.64 1.46
C VAL A 86 -12.85 -4.46 1.88
N ILE A 87 -11.66 -3.85 1.88
CA ILE A 87 -10.44 -4.48 2.38
C ILE A 87 -10.32 -4.23 3.88
N ARG A 88 -10.25 -5.30 4.68
CA ARG A 88 -10.23 -5.24 6.14
C ARG A 88 -9.07 -4.43 6.71
N SER A 89 -7.88 -4.58 6.13
CA SER A 89 -6.67 -3.92 6.59
C SER A 89 -6.55 -2.45 6.15
N ILE A 90 -7.56 -1.93 5.43
CA ILE A 90 -7.67 -0.52 5.08
C ILE A 90 -8.70 0.15 6.01
N PRO A 91 -8.27 0.97 6.98
CA PRO A 91 -9.20 1.72 7.82
C PRO A 91 -10.01 2.71 6.97
N LYS A 92 -11.32 2.75 7.17
CA LYS A 92 -12.20 3.76 6.53
C LYS A 92 -12.12 5.10 7.25
N HIS A 93 -11.90 5.04 8.55
CA HIS A 93 -11.78 6.19 9.44
C HIS A 93 -10.52 6.04 10.28
N ILE A 94 -9.79 7.13 10.42
CA ILE A 94 -8.57 7.20 11.24
C ILE A 94 -8.63 8.40 12.18
N ASN A 95 -7.96 8.30 13.30
CA ASN A 95 -7.84 9.40 14.27
C ASN A 95 -6.66 10.30 13.91
N TYR A 96 -6.73 10.90 12.73
CA TYR A 96 -5.76 11.86 12.22
C TYR A 96 -6.48 12.84 11.28
N LYS A 97 -6.48 14.12 11.62
CA LYS A 97 -7.31 15.14 10.95
C LYS A 97 -6.63 15.79 9.75
N GLU A 98 -5.31 15.77 9.72
CA GLU A 98 -4.53 16.28 8.60
C GLU A 98 -4.64 15.33 7.39
N THR A 99 -4.20 15.78 6.22
CA THR A 99 -4.09 14.92 5.05
C THR A 99 -3.04 13.84 5.28
N LEU A 100 -3.42 12.60 5.02
CA LEU A 100 -2.53 11.45 5.03
C LEU A 100 -2.54 10.78 3.66
N VAL A 101 -1.36 10.59 3.08
CA VAL A 101 -1.17 9.79 1.87
C VAL A 101 -0.15 8.70 2.17
N VAL A 102 -0.55 7.46 2.01
CA VAL A 102 0.30 6.29 2.20
C VAL A 102 0.38 5.47 0.93
N ASP A 103 1.57 4.95 0.64
CA ASP A 103 1.78 3.96 -0.40
C ASP A 103 1.98 2.59 0.23
N GLY A 104 1.48 1.56 -0.43
CA GLY A 104 1.58 0.19 0.04
C GLY A 104 1.32 -0.82 -1.06
N GLU A 105 1.26 -2.09 -0.66
CA GLU A 105 0.97 -3.21 -1.55
C GLU A 105 -0.37 -3.83 -1.23
N ILE A 106 -1.16 -4.04 -2.25
CA ILE A 106 -2.31 -4.97 -2.20
C ILE A 106 -1.76 -6.36 -2.41
N ILE A 107 -1.99 -7.23 -1.46
CA ILE A 107 -1.47 -8.59 -1.45
C ILE A 107 -2.58 -9.62 -1.20
N SER A 108 -2.29 -10.87 -1.56
CA SER A 108 -3.08 -12.02 -1.15
C SER A 108 -2.20 -13.01 -0.41
N THR A 109 -2.75 -13.65 0.62
CA THR A 109 -2.09 -14.81 1.23
C THR A 109 -2.11 -16.00 0.27
N HIS A 110 -1.14 -16.91 0.38
CA HIS A 110 -1.16 -18.15 -0.38
C HIS A 110 -2.44 -18.96 -0.16
N ARG A 111 -2.93 -19.00 1.07
CA ARG A 111 -4.16 -19.69 1.44
C ARG A 111 -5.38 -19.16 0.67
N ASN A 112 -5.52 -17.84 0.56
CA ASN A 112 -6.62 -17.24 -0.19
C ASN A 112 -6.45 -17.46 -1.70
N PHE A 113 -5.22 -17.36 -2.19
CA PHE A 113 -4.90 -17.60 -3.59
C PHE A 113 -5.20 -19.05 -4.02
N GLU A 114 -4.92 -20.04 -3.18
CA GLU A 114 -5.16 -21.46 -3.51
C GLU A 114 -6.58 -21.74 -3.96
N GLN A 115 -7.57 -21.05 -3.41
CA GLN A 115 -8.98 -21.18 -3.79
C GLN A 115 -9.25 -20.70 -5.24
N PHE A 116 -8.38 -19.87 -5.78
CA PHE A 116 -8.51 -19.25 -7.11
C PHE A 116 -7.38 -19.63 -8.06
N SER A 117 -6.55 -20.61 -7.69
CA SER A 117 -5.33 -20.98 -8.43
C SER A 117 -5.58 -21.49 -9.84
N LYS A 118 -6.82 -21.89 -10.18
CA LYS A 118 -7.20 -22.29 -11.53
C LYS A 118 -7.33 -21.10 -12.48
N ASP A 119 -7.68 -19.93 -11.96
CA ASP A 119 -8.01 -18.74 -12.74
C ASP A 119 -6.86 -17.74 -12.81
N TYR A 120 -5.91 -17.84 -11.88
CA TYR A 120 -4.80 -16.89 -11.77
C TYR A 120 -3.46 -17.61 -11.64
N LYS A 121 -2.46 -17.09 -12.32
CA LYS A 121 -1.13 -17.70 -12.42
C LYS A 121 -0.36 -17.71 -11.09
N ASN A 122 -0.51 -16.66 -10.29
CA ASN A 122 0.20 -16.49 -9.03
C ASN A 122 -0.55 -15.51 -8.11
N PRO A 123 -0.16 -15.40 -6.81
CA PRO A 123 -0.80 -14.49 -5.86
C PRO A 123 -0.78 -13.02 -6.29
N ARG A 124 0.28 -12.57 -6.96
CA ARG A 124 0.38 -11.19 -7.47
C ARG A 124 -0.68 -10.91 -8.54
N ASN A 125 -0.82 -11.81 -9.52
CA ASN A 125 -1.84 -11.66 -10.57
C ASN A 125 -3.25 -11.74 -9.98
N PHE A 126 -3.46 -12.58 -8.99
CA PHE A 126 -4.72 -12.66 -8.26
C PHE A 126 -5.06 -11.35 -7.54
N ALA A 127 -4.12 -10.78 -6.81
CA ALA A 127 -4.31 -9.51 -6.12
C ALA A 127 -4.58 -8.38 -7.13
N ALA A 128 -3.80 -8.30 -8.20
CA ALA A 128 -3.96 -7.28 -9.24
C ALA A 128 -5.31 -7.37 -9.96
N GLY A 129 -5.75 -8.57 -10.32
CA GLY A 129 -7.05 -8.79 -10.94
C GLY A 129 -8.21 -8.53 -9.98
N SER A 130 -8.07 -8.94 -8.72
CA SER A 130 -9.11 -8.82 -7.71
C SER A 130 -9.36 -7.37 -7.28
N ILE A 131 -8.31 -6.57 -7.11
CA ILE A 131 -8.48 -5.15 -6.74
C ILE A 131 -9.12 -4.33 -7.86
N ARG A 132 -9.08 -4.81 -9.08
CA ARG A 132 -9.64 -4.15 -10.26
C ARG A 132 -11.04 -4.62 -10.62
N LEU A 133 -11.66 -5.49 -9.83
CA LEU A 133 -13.04 -5.91 -10.03
C LEU A 133 -13.99 -4.71 -10.00
N LEU A 134 -14.99 -4.73 -10.87
CA LEU A 134 -16.00 -3.66 -10.94
C LEU A 134 -16.99 -3.72 -9.80
N ASP A 135 -17.19 -4.91 -9.22
CA ASP A 135 -18.11 -5.14 -8.11
C ASP A 135 -17.34 -5.39 -6.81
N SER A 136 -17.47 -4.46 -5.85
CA SER A 136 -16.79 -4.56 -4.56
C SER A 136 -17.29 -5.73 -3.71
N THR A 137 -18.52 -6.18 -3.90
CA THR A 137 -19.05 -7.38 -3.21
C THR A 137 -18.26 -8.62 -3.62
N GLU A 138 -17.92 -8.73 -4.89
CA GLU A 138 -17.06 -9.81 -5.40
C GLU A 138 -15.62 -9.65 -4.89
N CYS A 139 -15.08 -8.42 -4.93
CA CYS A 139 -13.74 -8.13 -4.40
C CYS A 139 -13.60 -8.50 -2.92
N GLU A 140 -14.60 -8.24 -2.11
CA GLU A 140 -14.60 -8.56 -0.68
C GLU A 140 -14.37 -10.06 -0.44
N THR A 141 -14.89 -10.93 -1.30
CA THR A 141 -14.73 -12.39 -1.19
C THR A 141 -13.30 -12.85 -1.42
N ARG A 142 -12.45 -12.01 -2.00
CA ARG A 142 -11.07 -12.35 -2.34
C ARG A 142 -10.11 -12.30 -1.14
N GLY A 143 -10.51 -11.66 -0.04
CA GLY A 143 -9.72 -11.60 1.18
C GLY A 143 -8.36 -10.93 1.00
N LEU A 144 -8.32 -9.84 0.24
CA LEU A 144 -7.09 -9.07 0.03
C LEU A 144 -6.66 -8.31 1.28
N ASP A 145 -5.36 -8.05 1.39
CA ASP A 145 -4.77 -7.19 2.40
C ASP A 145 -4.01 -6.03 1.77
N PHE A 146 -3.85 -4.97 2.54
CA PHE A 146 -3.04 -3.81 2.20
C PHE A 146 -1.96 -3.61 3.25
N VAL A 147 -0.72 -3.48 2.82
CA VAL A 147 0.45 -3.34 3.69
C VAL A 147 1.19 -2.07 3.32
N VAL A 148 1.26 -1.12 4.25
CA VAL A 148 1.92 0.18 4.05
C VAL A 148 3.43 0.02 4.08
N TRP A 149 4.13 0.65 3.12
CA TRP A 149 5.59 0.70 3.11
C TRP A 149 6.16 2.12 2.95
N ASP A 150 5.32 3.13 2.69
CA ASP A 150 5.74 4.53 2.65
C ASP A 150 4.65 5.49 3.10
N VAL A 151 5.05 6.63 3.64
CA VAL A 151 4.17 7.73 4.02
C VAL A 151 4.58 8.96 3.23
N ILE A 152 3.75 9.32 2.25
CA ILE A 152 4.04 10.39 1.29
C ILE A 152 3.68 11.76 1.84
N GLU A 153 2.56 11.85 2.55
CA GLU A 153 2.07 13.08 3.18
C GLU A 153 1.47 12.74 4.54
N GLY A 154 1.71 13.58 5.52
CA GLY A 154 1.29 13.38 6.91
C GLY A 154 2.49 13.11 7.82
N PHE A 155 2.32 13.42 9.10
CA PHE A 155 3.36 13.26 10.12
C PHE A 155 4.69 13.93 9.76
N GLU A 156 4.61 15.11 9.16
CA GLU A 156 5.77 15.89 8.70
C GLU A 156 6.70 16.30 9.83
N GLU A 157 6.20 16.34 11.08
CA GLU A 157 7.01 16.59 12.28
C GLU A 157 7.99 15.46 12.61
N LYS A 158 7.77 14.27 12.02
CA LYS A 158 8.69 13.14 12.13
C LYS A 158 9.77 13.23 11.07
N GLU A 159 11.03 13.06 11.46
CA GLU A 159 12.16 13.15 10.55
C GLU A 159 12.34 11.87 9.70
N PHE A 160 12.11 10.69 10.30
CA PHE A 160 12.43 9.41 9.70
C PHE A 160 11.20 8.61 9.32
N LEU A 161 11.31 7.83 8.23
CA LEU A 161 10.23 6.98 7.74
C LEU A 161 9.76 5.95 8.78
N ASN A 162 10.68 5.34 9.53
CA ASN A 162 10.31 4.37 10.57
C ASN A 162 9.42 5.00 11.66
N GLU A 163 9.63 6.26 12.00
CA GLU A 163 8.77 6.99 12.94
C GLU A 163 7.37 7.19 12.36
N LYS A 164 7.29 7.59 11.08
CA LYS A 164 6.02 7.77 10.36
C LYS A 164 5.28 6.43 10.25
N LEU A 165 5.98 5.34 9.92
CA LEU A 165 5.39 4.00 9.86
C LEU A 165 4.83 3.56 11.22
N GLY A 166 5.52 3.88 12.32
CA GLY A 166 5.01 3.65 13.67
C GLY A 166 3.71 4.41 13.96
N GLU A 167 3.61 5.65 13.48
CA GLU A 167 2.39 6.44 13.64
C GLU A 167 1.21 5.86 12.83
N VAL A 168 1.42 5.46 11.58
CA VAL A 168 0.35 4.88 10.78
C VAL A 168 -0.09 3.51 11.29
N GLU A 169 0.82 2.73 11.87
CA GLU A 169 0.46 1.49 12.56
C GLU A 169 -0.49 1.74 13.72
N ARG A 170 -0.24 2.78 14.53
CA ARG A 170 -1.14 3.20 15.61
C ARG A 170 -2.51 3.65 15.12
N LEU A 171 -2.61 4.14 13.89
CA LEU A 171 -3.89 4.49 13.25
C LEU A 171 -4.71 3.27 12.81
N GLY A 172 -4.12 2.07 12.84
CA GLY A 172 -4.79 0.82 12.48
C GLY A 172 -4.35 0.22 11.16
N PHE A 173 -3.33 0.77 10.49
CA PHE A 173 -2.76 0.16 9.28
C PHE A 173 -1.87 -1.02 9.62
N THR A 174 -1.85 -1.99 8.71
CA THR A 174 -0.81 -3.00 8.67
C THR A 174 0.40 -2.39 7.96
N VAL A 175 1.56 -2.46 8.61
CA VAL A 175 2.82 -1.92 8.07
C VAL A 175 3.74 -3.07 7.69
N VAL A 176 4.49 -2.89 6.60
CA VAL A 176 5.49 -3.86 6.16
C VAL A 176 6.49 -4.15 7.29
N PRO A 177 6.88 -5.41 7.52
CA PRO A 177 7.95 -5.70 8.45
C PRO A 177 9.24 -4.99 8.03
N TYR A 178 9.86 -4.27 8.95
CA TYR A 178 11.09 -3.52 8.71
C TYR A 178 12.04 -3.62 9.90
N ALA A 179 13.33 -3.36 9.63
CA ALA A 179 14.36 -3.24 10.63
C ALA A 179 15.30 -2.07 10.29
N MET A 180 15.75 -1.37 11.32
CA MET A 180 16.75 -0.31 11.20
C MET A 180 18.14 -0.89 11.41
N TYR A 181 19.06 -0.53 10.53
CA TYR A 181 20.46 -0.90 10.63
C TYR A 181 21.33 0.34 10.53
N THR A 182 22.42 0.39 11.30
CA THR A 182 23.42 1.47 11.26
C THR A 182 24.54 1.18 10.28
N ASP A 183 24.75 -0.10 9.94
CA ASP A 183 25.78 -0.56 9.02
C ASP A 183 25.23 -1.76 8.23
N PHE A 184 25.53 -1.83 6.94
CA PHE A 184 25.12 -2.94 6.08
C PHE A 184 25.59 -4.32 6.60
N ASN A 185 26.76 -4.37 7.22
CA ASN A 185 27.32 -5.62 7.76
C ASN A 185 26.46 -6.21 8.90
N GLU A 186 25.71 -5.40 9.63
CA GLU A 186 24.78 -5.87 10.67
C GLU A 186 23.60 -6.65 10.10
N ALA A 187 23.20 -6.34 8.86
CA ALA A 187 22.04 -6.96 8.21
C ALA A 187 22.35 -8.31 7.56
N VAL A 188 23.64 -8.63 7.35
CA VAL A 188 24.07 -9.81 6.60
C VAL A 188 24.50 -10.96 7.54
N LEU A 189 24.57 -10.69 8.84
CA LEU A 189 24.84 -11.68 9.89
C LEU A 189 23.54 -12.29 10.42
#